data_bf10544d694f8e61e6c504b081b1b938
#
_entry.id   bf10544d694f8e61e6c504b081b1b938
#
_cell.length_a   1.000
_cell.length_b   1.000
_cell.length_c   1.000
_cell.angle_alpha   90.00
_cell.angle_beta   90.00
_cell.angle_gamma   90.00
#
_symmetry.space_group_name_H-M   'P 1'
#
loop_
_entity.id
_entity.type
_entity.pdbx_description
1 polymer ?
#
loop_
_entity_poly.entity_id
_entity_poly.type
_entity_poly.pdbx_seq_one_letter_code
_entity_poly.pdbx_strand_id
1 'polypeptide(L)'
;MYDYAAGKADWLAADLPFQGTAKLAGTFTRRYVAAVAETTPAAEALRMLEAQGFGPVLVLNQAGVVMGAAYRDALASAPGKAETASVMRIGVSTVRPSQDAAALADRMDHAEVTRVVVTRSDGTLVGLFFAGDVTPQPGPGRPGRKDRMTPASKGLRRLGKIAGQREQPGAIAAAPR
;
A
#
# COMPACT_ATOMS: atom_id res chain seq x y z
N MET A 1 30.37 29.08 8.81
CA MET A 1 29.80 27.73 8.88
C MET A 1 28.30 27.92 9.07
N TYR A 2 27.48 27.46 8.14
CA TYR A 2 26.02 27.59 8.26
C TYR A 2 25.49 26.36 8.97
N ASP A 3 24.75 26.55 10.06
CA ASP A 3 24.09 25.48 10.79
C ASP A 3 22.65 25.37 10.30
N TYR A 4 22.24 24.15 9.87
CA TYR A 4 20.88 23.89 9.46
C TYR A 4 20.09 23.39 10.68
N ALA A 5 19.44 24.32 11.37
CA ALA A 5 18.77 24.07 12.65
C ALA A 5 17.65 23.00 12.59
N ALA A 6 16.99 22.83 11.43
CA ALA A 6 15.91 21.85 11.25
C ALA A 6 16.40 20.39 11.20
N GLY A 7 17.71 20.16 11.04
CA GLY A 7 18.31 18.83 11.09
C GLY A 7 18.18 18.01 9.79
N LYS A 8 18.81 16.82 9.80
CA LYS A 8 18.94 15.96 8.62
C LYS A 8 17.59 15.50 8.03
N ALA A 9 16.60 15.28 8.87
CA ALA A 9 15.29 14.83 8.42
C ALA A 9 14.60 15.88 7.55
N ASP A 10 14.67 17.15 7.94
CA ASP A 10 14.08 18.26 7.18
C ASP A 10 14.90 18.62 5.94
N TRP A 11 16.24 18.50 6.00
CA TRP A 11 17.13 18.61 4.85
C TRP A 11 16.70 17.66 3.73
N LEU A 12 16.50 16.38 4.07
CA LEU A 12 16.06 15.35 3.14
C LEU A 12 14.59 15.50 2.71
N ALA A 13 13.74 16.01 3.59
CA ALA A 13 12.36 16.33 3.26
C ALA A 13 12.25 17.46 2.22
N ALA A 14 13.20 18.40 2.23
CA ALA A 14 13.32 19.47 1.25
C ALA A 14 14.02 19.03 -0.05
N ASP A 15 14.37 17.73 -0.19
CA ASP A 15 15.07 17.16 -1.35
C ASP A 15 16.45 17.80 -1.61
N LEU A 16 17.10 18.24 -0.57
CA LEU A 16 18.42 18.84 -0.68
C LEU A 16 19.51 17.76 -0.85
N PRO A 17 20.58 18.05 -1.61
CA PRO A 17 21.61 17.07 -1.90
C PRO A 17 22.36 16.64 -0.64
N PHE A 18 22.68 15.36 -0.55
CA PHE A 18 23.50 14.81 0.53
C PHE A 18 24.64 13.94 -0.01
N GLN A 19 25.71 13.85 0.75
CA GLN A 19 26.84 12.97 0.42
C GLN A 19 26.66 11.61 1.11
N GLY A 20 26.85 10.54 0.35
CA GLY A 20 26.76 9.17 0.84
C GLY A 20 26.09 8.23 -0.12
N THR A 21 26.28 6.93 0.06
CA THR A 21 25.72 5.84 -0.73
C THR A 21 24.43 5.26 -0.14
N ALA A 22 24.01 5.74 1.03
CA ALA A 22 22.85 5.24 1.73
C ALA A 22 21.55 5.56 0.93
N LYS A 23 20.77 4.54 0.66
CA LYS A 23 19.44 4.70 0.06
C LYS A 23 18.45 5.05 1.18
N LEU A 24 18.07 6.32 1.26
CA LEU A 24 17.19 6.83 2.31
C LEU A 24 15.73 6.81 1.85
N ALA A 25 14.80 6.67 2.79
CA ALA A 25 13.37 6.64 2.52
C ALA A 25 12.88 7.86 1.76
N GLY A 26 13.46 9.05 2.02
CA GLY A 26 13.14 10.29 1.30
C GLY A 26 13.34 10.21 -0.21
N THR A 27 14.35 9.46 -0.67
CA THR A 27 14.66 9.28 -2.10
C THR A 27 13.57 8.47 -2.84
N PHE A 28 12.90 7.54 -2.14
CA PHE A 28 11.86 6.68 -2.68
C PHE A 28 10.44 7.17 -2.34
N THR A 29 10.34 8.36 -1.71
CA THR A 29 9.05 8.90 -1.30
C THR A 29 8.32 9.53 -2.48
N ARG A 30 7.10 9.08 -2.74
CA ARG A 30 6.20 9.72 -3.71
C ARG A 30 5.62 10.98 -3.06
N ARG A 31 6.02 12.14 -3.57
CA ARG A 31 5.66 13.45 -3.00
C ARG A 31 4.27 13.93 -3.45
N TYR A 32 3.85 13.52 -4.65
CA TYR A 32 2.54 13.86 -5.21
C TYR A 32 1.51 12.85 -4.74
N VAL A 33 0.89 13.14 -3.61
CA VAL A 33 -0.13 12.29 -2.98
C VAL A 33 -1.39 13.10 -2.71
N ALA A 34 -2.56 12.47 -2.82
CA ALA A 34 -3.81 13.13 -2.50
C ALA A 34 -3.82 13.52 -1.02
N ALA A 35 -3.91 14.81 -0.78
CA ALA A 35 -3.99 15.39 0.56
C ALA A 35 -5.08 16.46 0.58
N VAL A 36 -5.90 16.46 1.62
CA VAL A 36 -7.03 17.36 1.79
C VAL A 36 -7.07 17.95 3.20
N ALA A 37 -7.75 19.07 3.35
CA ALA A 37 -8.06 19.60 4.67
C ALA A 37 -9.13 18.76 5.38
N GLU A 38 -9.18 18.84 6.70
CA GLU A 38 -10.17 18.14 7.53
C GLU A 38 -11.61 18.44 7.12
N THR A 39 -11.88 19.68 6.71
CA THR A 39 -13.20 20.19 6.32
C THR A 39 -13.58 19.89 4.86
N THR A 40 -12.68 19.29 4.07
CA THR A 40 -12.95 18.96 2.67
C THR A 40 -14.10 17.95 2.60
N PRO A 41 -15.08 18.13 1.69
CA PRO A 41 -16.18 17.17 1.50
C PRO A 41 -15.67 15.80 1.07
N ALA A 42 -16.26 14.73 1.60
CA ALA A 42 -15.87 13.34 1.31
C ALA A 42 -15.97 13.02 -0.21
N ALA A 43 -16.94 13.57 -0.91
CA ALA A 43 -17.07 13.40 -2.36
C ALA A 43 -15.91 14.02 -3.15
N GLU A 44 -15.35 15.13 -2.69
CA GLU A 44 -14.19 15.76 -3.30
C GLU A 44 -12.93 14.95 -3.01
N ALA A 45 -12.74 14.54 -1.75
CA ALA A 45 -11.64 13.66 -1.34
C ALA A 45 -11.65 12.34 -2.15
N LEU A 46 -12.83 11.76 -2.39
CA LEU A 46 -12.97 10.55 -3.21
C LEU A 46 -12.53 10.79 -4.67
N ARG A 47 -12.93 11.92 -5.28
CA ARG A 47 -12.47 12.27 -6.64
C ARG A 47 -10.96 12.44 -6.72
N MET A 48 -10.33 13.07 -5.72
CA MET A 48 -8.88 13.22 -5.66
C MET A 48 -8.18 11.86 -5.53
N LEU A 49 -8.74 10.95 -4.72
CA LEU A 49 -8.23 9.58 -4.59
C LEU A 49 -8.33 8.81 -5.91
N GLU A 50 -9.42 8.96 -6.63
CA GLU A 50 -9.63 8.30 -7.93
C GLU A 50 -8.68 8.85 -9.00
N ALA A 51 -8.46 10.14 -9.02
CA ALA A 51 -7.50 10.78 -9.92
C ALA A 51 -6.05 10.35 -9.64
N GLN A 52 -5.71 10.13 -8.37
CA GLN A 52 -4.38 9.64 -7.99
C GLN A 52 -4.16 8.17 -8.33
N GLY A 53 -5.18 7.32 -8.17
CA GLY A 53 -5.16 5.90 -8.50
C GLY A 53 -4.40 5.00 -7.52
N PHE A 54 -3.79 5.54 -6.45
CA PHE A 54 -3.06 4.75 -5.45
C PHE A 54 -3.15 5.37 -4.04
N GLY A 55 -3.03 4.53 -3.01
CA GLY A 55 -2.98 4.96 -1.62
C GLY A 55 -4.31 5.49 -1.07
N PRO A 56 -4.33 5.98 0.17
CA PRO A 56 -5.42 6.74 0.75
C PRO A 56 -5.30 8.23 0.43
N VAL A 57 -6.35 8.98 0.72
CA VAL A 57 -6.25 10.44 0.86
C VAL A 57 -5.74 10.76 2.25
N LEU A 58 -4.71 11.59 2.35
CA LEU A 58 -4.19 12.05 3.62
C LEU A 58 -4.93 13.30 4.09
N VAL A 59 -5.31 13.32 5.34
CA VAL A 59 -6.03 14.46 5.94
C VAL A 59 -5.05 15.28 6.74
N LEU A 60 -4.96 16.57 6.40
CA LEU A 60 -4.02 17.50 6.98
C LEU A 60 -4.75 18.60 7.74
N ASN A 61 -4.14 19.08 8.82
CA ASN A 61 -4.58 20.30 9.47
C ASN A 61 -4.05 21.54 8.73
N GLN A 62 -4.37 22.73 9.23
CA GLN A 62 -3.94 24.01 8.64
C GLN A 62 -2.41 24.19 8.59
N ALA A 63 -1.67 23.52 9.48
CA ALA A 63 -0.21 23.55 9.50
C ALA A 63 0.43 22.49 8.56
N GLY A 64 -0.38 21.70 7.81
CA GLY A 64 0.11 20.64 6.94
C GLY A 64 0.52 19.36 7.69
N VAL A 65 0.20 19.27 8.98
CA VAL A 65 0.46 18.06 9.79
C VAL A 65 -0.55 16.99 9.46
N VAL A 66 -0.09 15.75 9.34
CA VAL A 66 -0.94 14.60 9.02
C VAL A 66 -1.78 14.21 10.24
N MET A 67 -3.10 14.35 10.12
CA MET A 67 -4.08 14.00 11.15
C MET A 67 -4.57 12.56 10.99
N GLY A 68 -4.70 12.09 9.75
CA GLY A 68 -5.22 10.77 9.46
C GLY A 68 -5.18 10.42 7.99
N ALA A 69 -5.84 9.32 7.65
CA ALA A 69 -5.99 8.84 6.28
C ALA A 69 -7.43 8.40 6.02
N ALA A 70 -8.00 8.84 4.91
CA ALA A 70 -9.32 8.44 4.44
C ALA A 70 -9.18 7.44 3.29
N TYR A 71 -9.87 6.32 3.41
CA TYR A 71 -9.83 5.23 2.44
C TYR A 71 -11.07 5.26 1.55
N ARG A 72 -10.97 4.68 0.35
CA ARG A 72 -12.03 4.63 -0.66
C ARG A 72 -13.38 4.19 -0.08
N ASP A 73 -13.40 3.09 0.66
CA ASP A 73 -14.64 2.51 1.18
C ASP A 73 -15.35 3.46 2.15
N ALA A 74 -14.58 4.10 3.04
CA ALA A 74 -15.10 5.07 3.98
C ALA A 74 -15.63 6.33 3.27
N LEU A 75 -14.88 6.84 2.30
CA LEU A 75 -15.28 8.01 1.50
C LEU A 75 -16.51 7.74 0.63
N ALA A 76 -16.60 6.56 0.01
CA ALA A 76 -17.73 6.18 -0.84
C ALA A 76 -19.02 5.92 -0.05
N SER A 77 -18.89 5.47 1.21
CA SER A 77 -20.04 5.21 2.10
C SER A 77 -20.54 6.46 2.81
N ALA A 78 -19.74 7.52 2.83
CA ALA A 78 -20.09 8.77 3.50
C ALA A 78 -21.10 9.59 2.70
N PRO A 79 -21.97 10.38 3.37
CA PRO A 79 -22.72 11.44 2.68
C PRO A 79 -21.73 12.38 1.97
N GLY A 80 -21.99 12.71 0.69
CA GLY A 80 -21.02 13.45 -0.11
C GLY A 80 -20.62 14.83 0.44
N LYS A 81 -21.46 15.43 1.29
CA LYS A 81 -21.18 16.69 2.00
C LYS A 81 -20.55 16.50 3.39
N ALA A 82 -20.38 15.25 3.86
CA ALA A 82 -19.71 14.99 5.12
C ALA A 82 -18.25 15.44 5.03
N GLU A 83 -17.72 16.00 6.11
CA GLU A 83 -16.30 16.36 6.19
C GLU A 83 -15.42 15.11 6.19
N THR A 84 -14.30 15.16 5.50
CA THR A 84 -13.35 14.04 5.44
C THR A 84 -12.84 13.65 6.83
N ALA A 85 -12.75 14.62 7.76
CA ALA A 85 -12.41 14.36 9.16
C ALA A 85 -13.33 13.33 9.84
N SER A 86 -14.62 13.30 9.49
CA SER A 86 -15.60 12.39 10.11
C SER A 86 -15.41 10.92 9.71
N VAL A 87 -14.72 10.65 8.62
CA VAL A 87 -14.53 9.30 8.04
C VAL A 87 -13.07 8.86 7.97
N MET A 88 -12.13 9.73 8.35
CA MET A 88 -10.71 9.39 8.38
C MET A 88 -10.39 8.43 9.53
N ARG A 89 -9.36 7.63 9.33
CA ARG A 89 -8.72 6.86 10.41
C ARG A 89 -7.58 7.68 10.97
N ILE A 90 -7.61 7.91 12.28
CA ILE A 90 -6.57 8.59 13.04
C ILE A 90 -5.43 7.61 13.32
N GLY A 91 -4.21 8.12 13.53
CA GLY A 91 -3.08 7.30 13.98
C GLY A 91 -2.40 6.54 12.85
N VAL A 92 -2.19 7.18 11.70
CA VAL A 92 -1.38 6.61 10.60
C VAL A 92 0.08 6.44 11.02
N SER A 93 0.68 5.32 10.60
CA SER A 93 2.10 5.09 10.84
C SER A 93 2.93 6.07 10.01
N THR A 94 3.85 6.78 10.68
CA THR A 94 4.73 7.74 10.03
C THR A 94 6.19 7.36 10.18
N VAL A 95 7.00 7.74 9.20
CA VAL A 95 8.45 7.54 9.19
C VAL A 95 9.16 8.83 8.78
N ARG A 96 10.45 8.90 9.02
CA ARG A 96 11.27 10.06 8.65
C ARG A 96 12.02 9.81 7.34
N PRO A 97 12.26 10.85 6.51
CA PRO A 97 12.98 10.71 5.25
C PRO A 97 14.41 10.18 5.42
N SER A 98 14.99 10.35 6.61
CA SER A 98 16.36 9.93 6.95
C SER A 98 16.49 8.45 7.30
N GLN A 99 15.41 7.67 7.33
CA GLN A 99 15.49 6.24 7.58
C GLN A 99 16.09 5.50 6.38
N ASP A 100 16.82 4.42 6.66
CA ASP A 100 17.30 3.51 5.63
C ASP A 100 16.12 2.82 4.93
N ALA A 101 16.08 2.95 3.59
CA ALA A 101 14.95 2.48 2.80
C ALA A 101 14.82 0.95 2.80
N ALA A 102 15.96 0.23 2.77
CA ALA A 102 15.96 -1.23 2.75
C ALA A 102 15.49 -1.80 4.10
N ALA A 103 16.03 -1.27 5.20
CA ALA A 103 15.62 -1.66 6.54
C ALA A 103 14.15 -1.32 6.81
N LEU A 104 13.65 -0.20 6.26
CA LEU A 104 12.24 0.18 6.34
C LEU A 104 11.37 -0.81 5.56
N ALA A 105 11.72 -1.12 4.31
CA ALA A 105 10.98 -2.06 3.48
C ALA A 105 10.92 -3.46 4.12
N ASP A 106 12.02 -3.94 4.68
CA ASP A 106 12.09 -5.20 5.42
C ASP A 106 11.11 -5.22 6.62
N ARG A 107 11.06 -4.14 7.41
CA ARG A 107 10.12 -4.04 8.54
C ARG A 107 8.67 -4.01 8.08
N MET A 108 8.40 -3.30 6.98
CA MET A 108 7.06 -3.21 6.40
C MET A 108 6.59 -4.59 5.88
N ASP A 109 7.48 -5.35 5.24
CA ASP A 109 7.19 -6.72 4.77
C ASP A 109 6.86 -7.66 5.95
N HIS A 110 7.61 -7.58 7.06
CA HIS A 110 7.32 -8.35 8.26
C HIS A 110 5.99 -7.97 8.94
N ALA A 111 5.61 -6.70 8.84
CA ALA A 111 4.35 -6.18 9.40
C ALA A 111 3.17 -6.27 8.42
N GLU A 112 3.39 -6.84 7.22
CA GLU A 112 2.39 -6.92 6.14
C GLU A 112 1.84 -5.53 5.72
N VAL A 113 2.67 -4.48 5.87
CA VAL A 113 2.34 -3.10 5.52
C VAL A 113 2.96 -2.75 4.18
N THR A 114 2.17 -2.34 3.22
CA THR A 114 2.63 -2.03 1.86
C THR A 114 3.07 -0.57 1.69
N ARG A 115 2.63 0.32 2.58
CA ARG A 115 2.89 1.76 2.50
C ARG A 115 2.91 2.42 3.87
N VAL A 116 3.72 3.47 4.02
CA VAL A 116 3.77 4.32 5.22
C VAL A 116 3.85 5.79 4.82
N VAL A 117 3.40 6.66 5.71
CA VAL A 117 3.44 8.11 5.50
C VAL A 117 4.83 8.63 5.90
N VAL A 118 5.44 9.42 5.03
CA VAL A 118 6.70 10.10 5.32
C VAL A 118 6.40 11.53 5.76
N THR A 119 6.91 11.90 6.94
CA THR A 119 6.69 13.22 7.54
C THR A 119 7.99 13.86 7.98
N ARG A 120 8.00 15.19 8.08
CA ARG A 120 9.04 15.95 8.74
C ARG A 120 9.01 15.73 10.27
N SER A 121 9.99 16.30 10.97
CA SER A 121 10.10 16.21 12.43
C SER A 121 8.89 16.80 13.15
N ASP A 122 8.28 17.83 12.59
CA ASP A 122 7.07 18.50 13.08
C ASP A 122 5.77 17.76 12.71
N GLY A 123 5.84 16.67 11.95
CA GLY A 123 4.67 15.90 11.50
C GLY A 123 4.08 16.36 10.17
N THR A 124 4.63 17.39 9.54
CA THR A 124 4.16 17.84 8.21
C THR A 124 4.43 16.80 7.15
N LEU A 125 3.51 16.70 6.19
CA LEU A 125 3.55 15.68 5.13
C LEU A 125 4.74 15.90 4.18
N VAL A 126 5.47 14.84 3.88
CA VAL A 126 6.45 14.76 2.78
C VAL A 126 5.88 13.93 1.63
N GLY A 127 5.23 12.81 1.93
CA GLY A 127 4.65 11.94 0.92
C GLY A 127 4.37 10.53 1.43
N LEU A 128 4.27 9.57 0.50
CA LEU A 128 4.09 8.15 0.78
C LEU A 128 5.30 7.33 0.32
N PHE A 129 5.75 6.43 1.17
CA PHE A 129 6.77 5.43 0.86
C PHE A 129 6.09 4.07 0.65
N PHE A 130 6.48 3.37 -0.41
CA PHE A 130 6.00 2.02 -0.72
C PHE A 130 7.15 1.03 -0.62
N ALA A 131 6.93 -0.08 0.09
CA ALA A 131 7.94 -1.13 0.22
C ALA A 131 8.39 -1.70 -1.14
N GLY A 132 7.47 -1.81 -2.10
CA GLY A 132 7.74 -2.29 -3.46
C GLY A 132 8.58 -1.35 -4.35
N ASP A 133 8.74 -0.08 -3.97
CA ASP A 133 9.57 0.87 -4.74
C ASP A 133 11.06 0.70 -4.40
N VAL A 134 11.38 -0.01 -3.32
CA VAL A 134 12.76 -0.35 -2.94
C VAL A 134 13.10 -1.73 -3.48
N THR A 135 13.95 -1.79 -4.49
CA THR A 135 14.50 -3.08 -4.93
C THR A 135 15.37 -3.66 -3.81
N PRO A 136 15.08 -4.85 -3.28
CA PRO A 136 15.91 -5.47 -2.26
C PRO A 136 17.33 -5.63 -2.82
N GLN A 137 18.31 -4.96 -2.25
CA GLN A 137 19.70 -5.37 -2.47
C GLN A 137 19.90 -6.64 -1.66
N PRO A 138 20.42 -7.73 -2.26
CA PRO A 138 20.83 -8.88 -1.48
C PRO A 138 21.91 -8.43 -0.50
N GLY A 139 21.51 -8.23 0.75
CA GLY A 139 22.44 -7.95 1.83
C GLY A 139 23.39 -9.13 2.01
N PRO A 140 24.67 -8.91 2.40
CA PRO A 140 25.57 -10.00 2.69
C PRO A 140 24.99 -10.80 3.87
N GLY A 141 24.46 -12.00 3.60
CA GLY A 141 24.21 -13.00 4.62
C GLY A 141 22.78 -13.36 4.98
N ARG A 142 21.78 -13.20 4.10
CA ARG A 142 20.51 -13.93 4.31
C ARG A 142 20.53 -15.25 3.54
N PRO A 143 20.43 -16.43 4.24
CA PRO A 143 20.13 -17.67 3.56
C PRO A 143 18.79 -17.52 2.85
N GLY A 144 18.78 -17.81 1.55
CA GLY A 144 17.63 -17.67 0.70
C GLY A 144 16.36 -18.20 1.38
N ARG A 145 15.31 -17.39 1.35
CA ARG A 145 13.94 -17.80 1.68
C ARG A 145 13.66 -18.99 0.77
N LYS A 146 13.66 -20.19 1.36
CA LYS A 146 13.19 -21.38 0.65
C LYS A 146 11.78 -21.06 0.17
N ASP A 147 11.61 -21.04 -1.13
CA ASP A 147 10.32 -20.98 -1.76
C ASP A 147 9.37 -21.88 -0.95
N ARG A 148 8.35 -21.29 -0.34
CA ARG A 148 7.19 -22.05 0.06
C ARG A 148 6.53 -22.48 -1.23
N MET A 149 7.04 -23.59 -1.77
CA MET A 149 6.31 -24.39 -2.72
C MET A 149 4.93 -24.62 -2.11
N THR A 150 3.95 -23.98 -2.66
CA THR A 150 2.55 -24.40 -2.56
C THR A 150 2.56 -25.89 -2.89
N PRO A 151 2.05 -26.78 -2.04
CA PRO A 151 1.94 -28.18 -2.43
C PRO A 151 0.94 -28.24 -3.58
N ALA A 152 1.47 -28.34 -4.79
CA ALA A 152 0.71 -28.71 -5.95
C ALA A 152 -0.06 -29.98 -5.59
N SER A 153 -1.36 -29.91 -5.74
CA SER A 153 -2.29 -31.02 -5.68
C SER A 153 -1.66 -32.26 -6.32
N LYS A 154 -1.29 -33.21 -5.49
CA LYS A 154 -0.94 -34.56 -5.94
C LYS A 154 -2.18 -35.13 -6.62
N GLY A 155 -2.15 -35.13 -7.94
CA GLY A 155 -3.11 -35.83 -8.78
C GLY A 155 -3.23 -37.28 -8.36
N LEU A 156 -4.43 -37.64 -8.02
CA LEU A 156 -4.83 -39.00 -7.78
C LEU A 156 -4.89 -39.73 -9.13
N ARG A 157 -3.77 -40.33 -9.54
CA ARG A 157 -3.78 -41.38 -10.54
C ARG A 157 -4.10 -42.66 -9.80
N ARG A 158 -5.31 -43.15 -9.90
CA ARG A 158 -5.60 -44.57 -9.77
C ARG A 158 -6.26 -45.06 -11.06
N LEU A 159 -5.51 -45.89 -11.74
CA LEU A 159 -5.99 -46.82 -12.73
C LEU A 159 -7.03 -47.74 -12.07
N GLY A 160 -8.15 -47.90 -12.73
CA GLY A 160 -9.11 -48.94 -12.46
C GLY A 160 -9.79 -49.28 -13.75
N LYS A 161 -9.17 -50.21 -14.52
CA LYS A 161 -9.66 -50.91 -15.67
C LYS A 161 -10.66 -51.95 -15.18
N ILE A 162 -11.89 -51.97 -15.68
CA ILE A 162 -12.70 -53.18 -15.90
C ILE A 162 -13.86 -52.79 -16.85
N ALA A 163 -13.84 -53.35 -17.90
CA ALA A 163 -14.66 -54.00 -18.91
C ALA A 163 -16.13 -54.22 -18.54
N GLY A 164 -17.00 -54.08 -19.52
CA GLY A 164 -18.19 -54.90 -19.59
C GLY A 164 -19.47 -54.21 -20.03
N GLN A 165 -19.70 -54.24 -21.35
CA GLN A 165 -20.95 -54.65 -22.04
C GLN A 165 -22.25 -53.84 -21.87
N ARG A 166 -22.70 -53.34 -23.04
CA ARG A 166 -24.01 -53.57 -23.71
C ARG A 166 -25.26 -53.19 -22.90
N GLU A 167 -26.15 -52.40 -23.42
CA GLU A 167 -27.11 -52.58 -24.49
C GLU A 167 -27.95 -51.28 -24.66
N GLN A 168 -28.20 -50.92 -25.90
CA GLN A 168 -29.35 -50.14 -26.36
C GLN A 168 -30.52 -51.09 -26.58
N PRO A 169 -31.74 -50.76 -26.98
CA PRO A 169 -32.34 -49.41 -27.19
C PRO A 169 -33.79 -49.31 -26.62
N GLY A 170 -34.42 -48.15 -26.73
CA GLY A 170 -35.85 -48.06 -26.51
C GLY A 170 -36.38 -46.63 -26.72
N ALA A 171 -36.84 -46.40 -27.90
CA ALA A 171 -37.55 -45.21 -28.37
C ALA A 171 -38.96 -45.07 -27.78
N ILE A 172 -39.58 -43.93 -28.10
CA ILE A 172 -40.99 -43.56 -28.28
C ILE A 172 -41.41 -42.48 -27.28
N ALA A 173 -41.50 -41.24 -27.72
CA ALA A 173 -42.58 -40.54 -28.39
C ALA A 173 -43.69 -39.98 -27.47
N ALA A 174 -43.97 -38.74 -27.74
CA ALA A 174 -45.25 -38.03 -27.76
C ALA A 174 -45.48 -36.97 -26.69
N ALA A 175 -45.46 -35.71 -27.14
CA ALA A 175 -46.31 -34.61 -26.69
C ALA A 175 -47.80 -34.93 -27.04
N PRO A 176 -48.79 -34.11 -26.80
CA PRO A 176 -48.88 -32.74 -26.29
C PRO A 176 -50.06 -32.51 -25.32
N ARG A 177 -50.08 -31.40 -24.60
CA ARG A 177 -51.16 -30.41 -24.53
C ARG A 177 -50.80 -29.28 -23.59
#